data_7cf267bfe819f08f5be5abb3c675ac48
#
_entry.id   7cf267bfe819f08f5be5abb3c675ac48
#
_cell.length_a   1.000
_cell.length_b   1.000
_cell.length_c   1.000
_cell.angle_alpha   90.00
_cell.angle_beta   90.00
_cell.angle_gamma   90.00
#
_symmetry.space_group_name_H-M   'P 1'
#
loop_
_entity.id
_entity.type
_entity.pdbx_description
1 polymer ?
#
loop_
_entity_poly.entity_id
_entity_poly.type
_entity_poly.pdbx_seq_one_letter_code
_entity_poly.pdbx_strand_id
1 'polypeptide(L)'
;MENNCYFVCSRSILKSCDFHSPNPSSSWCYDTDYLISMINGNNMFDTMSIYICTDVIPFFTNDILPKLKHSFYLVSGDSDATVPHGHIDLWHGNRYPLKEEYCLEILKHPKLIKWYAQNCILEHNKIHQLPIGIDYHTISKDPNKFWRDSEANEGSSPKFQEMILKNIRKEMIPFYKRIPKIFVHMTNYTHRQDDLNLIPQELIEINSNTMPRTKVWKEMVNYSFAFSPWGNGPDCHRHWELLCLGCIPIIKSFGDNKMFKNLPVLIVKEYSDVTQELLDKTLTQFKVMNFNYNKLLLRYWVDKFSSPPSL
;
A
#
# COMPACT_ATOMS: atom_id res chain seq x y z
N MET A 1 -1.76 11.98 14.68
CA MET A 1 -1.12 12.79 13.63
C MET A 1 -1.17 12.10 12.27
N GLU A 2 -0.91 10.80 12.16
CA GLU A 2 -0.99 10.05 10.90
C GLU A 2 -2.42 9.92 10.34
N ASN A 3 -3.45 9.94 11.18
CA ASN A 3 -4.86 9.96 10.74
C ASN A 3 -5.27 11.23 9.96
N ASN A 4 -4.39 12.24 9.91
CA ASN A 4 -4.59 13.48 9.16
C ASN A 4 -3.64 13.61 7.96
N CYS A 5 -2.98 12.54 7.54
CA CYS A 5 -2.20 12.55 6.30
C CYS A 5 -3.11 12.82 5.10
N TYR A 6 -2.58 13.53 4.12
CA TYR A 6 -3.29 13.80 2.88
C TYR A 6 -3.27 12.59 1.95
N PHE A 7 -2.07 12.01 1.76
CA PHE A 7 -1.92 10.79 0.96
C PHE A 7 -2.17 9.54 1.81
N VAL A 8 -2.65 8.50 1.16
CA VAL A 8 -2.90 7.21 1.79
C VAL A 8 -1.61 6.57 2.29
N CYS A 9 -1.63 6.06 3.51
CA CYS A 9 -0.59 5.21 4.08
C CYS A 9 -1.21 4.21 5.06
N SER A 10 -0.56 3.06 5.27
CA SER A 10 -1.10 1.98 6.11
C SER A 10 -1.40 2.44 7.54
N ARG A 11 -0.52 3.26 8.12
CA ARG A 11 -0.70 3.79 9.48
C ARG A 11 -1.85 4.78 9.60
N SER A 12 -2.10 5.57 8.55
CA SER A 12 -3.24 6.47 8.51
C SER A 12 -4.55 5.71 8.43
N ILE A 13 -4.60 4.66 7.62
CA ILE A 13 -5.75 3.76 7.51
C ILE A 13 -6.05 3.14 8.87
N LEU A 14 -5.04 2.56 9.52
CA LEU A 14 -5.15 1.94 10.83
C LEU A 14 -5.75 2.91 11.85
N LYS A 15 -5.18 4.11 11.96
CA LYS A 15 -5.63 5.14 12.93
C LYS A 15 -6.96 5.78 12.57
N SER A 16 -7.52 5.49 11.40
CA SER A 16 -8.85 5.95 10.97
C SER A 16 -9.94 4.92 11.23
N CYS A 17 -9.60 3.72 11.69
CA CYS A 17 -10.58 2.72 12.11
C CYS A 17 -11.04 2.98 13.54
N ASP A 18 -12.30 2.64 13.84
CA ASP A 18 -12.90 2.82 15.17
C ASP A 18 -12.17 1.99 16.23
N PHE A 19 -11.76 0.77 15.85
CA PHE A 19 -11.07 -0.17 16.72
C PHE A 19 -9.77 -0.65 16.09
N HIS A 20 -8.70 -0.48 16.80
CA HIS A 20 -7.36 -0.96 16.44
C HIS A 20 -6.51 -1.15 17.69
N SER A 21 -5.46 -1.97 17.62
CA SER A 21 -4.51 -2.11 18.74
C SER A 21 -3.87 -0.76 19.10
N PRO A 22 -3.62 -0.48 20.40
CA PRO A 22 -3.00 0.78 20.85
C PRO A 22 -1.56 0.94 20.33
N ASN A 23 -0.87 -0.17 20.07
CA ASN A 23 0.48 -0.21 19.53
C ASN A 23 0.50 -0.82 18.12
N PRO A 24 -0.01 -0.12 17.12
CA PRO A 24 -0.13 -0.64 15.77
C PRO A 24 1.18 -0.70 14.99
N SER A 25 2.31 -0.72 15.68
CA SER A 25 3.59 -0.44 15.06
C SER A 25 4.28 -1.62 14.43
N SER A 26 3.74 -2.82 14.53
CA SER A 26 4.28 -4.01 13.88
C SER A 26 3.20 -5.06 13.70
N SER A 27 3.41 -5.93 12.73
CA SER A 27 2.65 -7.14 12.46
C SER A 27 2.48 -8.06 13.68
N TRP A 28 3.27 -7.86 14.73
CA TRP A 28 3.33 -8.71 15.93
C TRP A 28 2.52 -8.17 17.10
N CYS A 29 1.94 -6.97 16.98
CA CYS A 29 1.15 -6.37 18.05
C CYS A 29 -0.29 -6.85 17.96
N TYR A 30 -0.56 -7.94 18.66
CA TYR A 30 -1.89 -8.50 18.83
C TYR A 30 -2.29 -8.46 20.29
N ASP A 31 -3.28 -7.66 20.62
CA ASP A 31 -3.87 -7.57 21.95
C ASP A 31 -5.36 -7.89 21.85
N THR A 32 -5.68 -9.19 22.02
CA THR A 32 -7.04 -9.71 21.94
C THR A 32 -7.93 -9.09 23.00
N ASP A 33 -7.45 -9.04 24.22
CA ASP A 33 -8.25 -8.60 25.37
C ASP A 33 -8.61 -7.11 25.24
N TYR A 34 -7.63 -6.33 24.75
CA TYR A 34 -7.88 -4.92 24.43
C TYR A 34 -8.95 -4.75 23.36
N LEU A 35 -8.84 -5.45 22.23
CA LEU A 35 -9.82 -5.37 21.15
C LEU A 35 -11.20 -5.85 21.62
N ILE A 36 -11.27 -6.94 22.36
CA ILE A 36 -12.51 -7.47 22.91
C ILE A 36 -13.14 -6.47 23.88
N SER A 37 -12.34 -5.88 24.78
CA SER A 37 -12.83 -4.91 25.76
C SER A 37 -13.37 -3.66 25.08
N MET A 38 -12.68 -3.15 24.06
CA MET A 38 -13.10 -1.99 23.27
C MET A 38 -14.40 -2.27 22.51
N ILE A 39 -14.51 -3.42 21.86
CA ILE A 39 -15.70 -3.80 21.08
C ILE A 39 -16.91 -4.04 21.99
N ASN A 40 -16.72 -4.71 23.12
CA ASN A 40 -17.80 -5.00 24.06
C ASN A 40 -18.23 -3.81 24.91
N GLY A 41 -17.30 -2.89 25.20
CA GLY A 41 -17.59 -1.63 25.93
C GLY A 41 -18.32 -0.60 25.09
N ASN A 42 -18.45 -0.85 23.78
CA ASN A 42 -19.04 0.10 22.87
C ASN A 42 -20.53 -0.15 22.63
N ASN A 43 -21.35 0.70 23.22
CA ASN A 43 -22.79 0.77 22.96
C ASN A 43 -23.15 1.86 21.91
N MET A 44 -22.16 2.48 21.28
CA MET A 44 -22.37 3.72 20.50
C MET A 44 -22.54 3.50 19.00
N PHE A 45 -22.11 2.34 18.47
CA PHE A 45 -22.13 2.13 17.02
C PHE A 45 -22.88 0.85 16.63
N ASP A 46 -23.88 0.99 15.79
CA ASP A 46 -24.53 -0.15 15.13
C ASP A 46 -23.62 -0.83 14.09
N THR A 47 -22.66 -0.08 13.58
CA THR A 47 -21.66 -0.50 12.61
C THR A 47 -20.30 0.06 12.99
N MET A 48 -19.26 -0.75 12.95
CA MET A 48 -17.91 -0.38 13.35
C MET A 48 -16.86 -0.80 12.29
N SER A 49 -15.75 -0.11 12.27
CA SER A 49 -14.55 -0.50 11.53
C SER A 49 -13.48 -1.06 12.47
N ILE A 50 -12.97 -2.26 12.17
CA ILE A 50 -11.97 -2.95 12.98
C ILE A 50 -10.71 -3.13 12.12
N TYR A 51 -9.57 -2.64 12.61
CA TYR A 51 -8.27 -2.87 11.99
C TYR A 51 -7.50 -3.99 12.69
N ILE A 52 -6.94 -4.89 11.89
CA ILE A 52 -6.01 -5.93 12.36
C ILE A 52 -4.79 -5.99 11.43
N CYS A 53 -3.65 -6.41 11.97
CA CYS A 53 -2.55 -6.84 11.10
C CYS A 53 -2.93 -8.15 10.39
N THR A 54 -2.49 -8.31 9.14
CA THR A 54 -2.83 -9.51 8.34
C THR A 54 -2.37 -10.80 9.03
N ASP A 55 -1.22 -10.78 9.71
CA ASP A 55 -0.67 -11.95 10.43
C ASP A 55 -1.55 -12.45 11.56
N VAL A 56 -2.42 -11.62 12.11
CA VAL A 56 -3.28 -11.99 13.24
C VAL A 56 -4.67 -12.45 12.82
N ILE A 57 -4.92 -12.61 11.51
CA ILE A 57 -6.18 -13.15 10.99
C ILE A 57 -6.59 -14.47 11.68
N PRO A 58 -5.69 -15.45 11.89
CA PRO A 58 -6.06 -16.68 12.59
C PRO A 58 -6.61 -16.42 14.00
N PHE A 59 -5.97 -15.54 14.77
CA PHE A 59 -6.42 -15.17 16.11
C PHE A 59 -7.72 -14.37 16.06
N PHE A 60 -7.83 -13.42 15.15
CA PHE A 60 -9.09 -12.69 14.96
C PHE A 60 -10.25 -13.63 14.69
N THR A 61 -10.07 -14.63 13.83
CA THR A 61 -11.10 -15.60 13.46
C THR A 61 -11.51 -16.46 14.66
N ASN A 62 -10.53 -16.94 15.42
CA ASN A 62 -10.81 -17.86 16.53
C ASN A 62 -11.32 -17.16 17.80
N ASP A 63 -10.75 -16.01 18.13
CA ASP A 63 -10.93 -15.41 19.46
C ASP A 63 -11.87 -14.19 19.46
N ILE A 64 -11.94 -13.45 18.36
CA ILE A 64 -12.71 -12.19 18.28
C ILE A 64 -13.99 -12.39 17.48
N LEU A 65 -13.90 -12.93 16.29
CA LEU A 65 -15.01 -13.07 15.35
C LEU A 65 -16.27 -13.70 15.97
N PRO A 66 -16.18 -14.80 16.76
CA PRO A 66 -17.36 -15.42 17.39
C PRO A 66 -18.07 -14.52 18.41
N LYS A 67 -17.38 -13.50 18.93
CA LYS A 67 -17.89 -12.59 19.97
C LYS A 67 -18.50 -11.30 19.39
N LEU A 68 -18.36 -11.07 18.07
CA LEU A 68 -18.85 -9.86 17.42
C LEU A 68 -20.39 -9.85 17.33
N LYS A 69 -21.02 -8.88 17.99
CA LYS A 69 -22.47 -8.71 18.06
C LYS A 69 -23.01 -7.72 17.03
N HIS A 70 -22.21 -6.74 16.63
CA HIS A 70 -22.57 -5.65 15.72
C HIS A 70 -22.05 -5.88 14.32
N SER A 71 -22.63 -5.19 13.34
CA SER A 71 -22.13 -5.18 11.96
C SER A 71 -20.76 -4.51 11.90
N PHE A 72 -19.87 -5.00 11.04
CA PHE A 72 -18.52 -4.45 10.99
C PHE A 72 -17.92 -4.47 9.59
N TYR A 73 -17.04 -3.49 9.38
CA TYR A 73 -16.03 -3.51 8.33
C TYR A 73 -14.74 -4.06 8.92
N LEU A 74 -14.12 -5.02 8.24
CA LEU A 74 -12.78 -5.48 8.58
C LEU A 74 -11.77 -4.76 7.68
N VAL A 75 -10.70 -4.27 8.28
CA VAL A 75 -9.56 -3.67 7.58
C VAL A 75 -8.32 -4.42 8.01
N SER A 76 -7.55 -4.97 7.07
CA SER A 76 -6.32 -5.70 7.39
C SER A 76 -5.14 -5.23 6.57
N GLY A 77 -3.96 -5.16 7.20
CA GLY A 77 -2.75 -4.68 6.55
C GLY A 77 -1.54 -4.74 7.48
N ASP A 78 -0.58 -3.84 7.25
CA ASP A 78 0.66 -3.71 8.02
C ASP A 78 1.48 -5.01 8.10
N SER A 79 1.38 -5.82 7.04
CA SER A 79 2.10 -7.07 6.81
C SER A 79 2.36 -7.23 5.32
N ASP A 80 3.45 -7.88 4.97
CA ASP A 80 3.80 -8.21 3.59
C ASP A 80 3.06 -9.46 3.07
N ALA A 81 2.43 -10.21 3.97
CA ALA A 81 1.72 -11.44 3.64
C ALA A 81 0.51 -11.18 2.72
N THR A 82 0.33 -12.07 1.75
CA THR A 82 -0.85 -12.05 0.88
C THR A 82 -2.07 -12.62 1.58
N VAL A 83 -3.25 -12.07 1.27
CA VAL A 83 -4.54 -12.65 1.67
C VAL A 83 -5.08 -13.41 0.46
N PRO A 84 -5.37 -14.73 0.53
CA PRO A 84 -5.63 -15.52 1.75
C PRO A 84 -4.47 -16.41 2.23
N HIS A 85 -3.35 -16.51 1.52
CA HIS A 85 -2.42 -17.63 1.73
C HIS A 85 -1.12 -17.30 2.45
N GLY A 86 -0.79 -16.04 2.69
CA GLY A 86 0.47 -15.65 3.35
C GLY A 86 1.75 -15.98 2.56
N HIS A 87 1.65 -16.31 1.28
CA HIS A 87 2.72 -16.94 0.49
C HIS A 87 3.95 -16.05 0.21
N ILE A 88 3.88 -14.74 0.45
CA ILE A 88 4.95 -13.82 0.02
C ILE A 88 5.47 -13.00 1.21
N ASP A 89 5.71 -13.61 2.35
CA ASP A 89 6.53 -12.99 3.38
C ASP A 89 7.92 -13.61 3.37
N LEU A 90 8.83 -12.97 2.64
CA LEU A 90 10.22 -13.43 2.50
C LEU A 90 11.05 -13.24 3.78
N TRP A 91 10.59 -12.36 4.72
CA TRP A 91 11.38 -11.96 5.88
C TRP A 91 11.02 -12.69 7.17
N HIS A 92 9.76 -13.02 7.36
CA HIS A 92 9.28 -13.48 8.66
C HIS A 92 9.05 -14.99 8.73
N GLY A 93 9.15 -15.69 7.59
CA GLY A 93 8.83 -17.11 7.49
C GLY A 93 7.38 -17.38 7.90
N ASN A 94 6.94 -18.62 7.75
CA ASN A 94 5.58 -19.05 8.14
C ASN A 94 5.41 -19.18 9.66
N ARG A 95 5.66 -18.13 10.44
CA ARG A 95 5.46 -18.20 11.90
C ARG A 95 3.99 -18.39 12.26
N TYR A 96 3.09 -17.82 11.45
CA TYR A 96 1.65 -18.01 11.55
C TYR A 96 1.10 -18.23 10.15
N PRO A 97 1.01 -19.48 9.68
CA PRO A 97 0.52 -19.76 8.34
C PRO A 97 -0.92 -19.29 8.22
N LEU A 98 -1.11 -18.21 7.46
CA LEU A 98 -2.46 -17.81 7.07
C LEU A 98 -3.02 -18.89 6.15
N LYS A 99 -4.12 -19.48 6.56
CA LYS A 99 -4.84 -20.48 5.76
C LYS A 99 -6.10 -19.86 5.19
N GLU A 100 -6.45 -20.28 4.01
CA GLU A 100 -7.64 -19.78 3.31
C GLU A 100 -8.92 -20.00 4.13
N GLU A 101 -8.98 -21.09 4.93
CA GLU A 101 -10.15 -21.42 5.76
C GLU A 101 -10.51 -20.26 6.71
N TYR A 102 -9.52 -19.60 7.34
CA TYR A 102 -9.78 -18.45 8.21
C TYR A 102 -10.40 -17.29 7.44
N CYS A 103 -9.92 -17.03 6.23
CA CYS A 103 -10.46 -15.98 5.39
C CYS A 103 -11.89 -16.28 4.95
N LEU A 104 -12.17 -17.53 4.58
CA LEU A 104 -13.51 -17.97 4.20
C LEU A 104 -14.49 -17.92 5.38
N GLU A 105 -14.05 -18.22 6.59
CA GLU A 105 -14.87 -18.11 7.79
C GLU A 105 -15.26 -16.65 8.07
N ILE A 106 -14.29 -15.72 7.98
CA ILE A 106 -14.56 -14.28 8.08
C ILE A 106 -15.59 -13.85 7.02
N LEU A 107 -15.41 -14.25 5.76
CA LEU A 107 -16.31 -13.87 4.65
C LEU A 107 -17.73 -14.42 4.80
N LYS A 108 -17.91 -15.57 5.45
CA LYS A 108 -19.21 -16.17 5.76
C LYS A 108 -19.91 -15.51 6.94
N HIS A 109 -19.18 -14.74 7.76
CA HIS A 109 -19.76 -14.14 8.98
C HIS A 109 -20.91 -13.20 8.64
N PRO A 110 -22.12 -13.38 9.27
CA PRO A 110 -23.31 -12.63 8.90
C PRO A 110 -23.22 -11.13 9.20
N LYS A 111 -22.37 -10.74 10.14
CA LYS A 111 -22.17 -9.35 10.54
C LYS A 111 -21.07 -8.64 9.74
N LEU A 112 -20.30 -9.36 8.93
CA LEU A 112 -19.31 -8.74 8.04
C LEU A 112 -20.03 -8.01 6.89
N ILE A 113 -19.83 -6.69 6.84
CA ILE A 113 -20.32 -5.87 5.73
C ILE A 113 -19.35 -5.97 4.57
N LYS A 114 -18.10 -5.60 4.79
CA LYS A 114 -17.00 -5.71 3.82
C LYS A 114 -15.66 -5.86 4.52
N TRP A 115 -14.72 -6.43 3.82
CA TRP A 115 -13.33 -6.55 4.22
C TRP A 115 -12.43 -5.82 3.23
N TYR A 116 -11.60 -4.90 3.72
CA TYR A 116 -10.57 -4.20 2.95
C TYR A 116 -9.20 -4.73 3.37
N ALA A 117 -8.47 -5.38 2.45
CA ALA A 117 -7.23 -6.08 2.77
C ALA A 117 -6.06 -5.61 1.87
N GLN A 118 -4.93 -5.29 2.50
CA GLN A 118 -3.67 -5.11 1.79
C GLN A 118 -3.20 -6.45 1.22
N ASN A 119 -2.44 -6.41 0.13
CA ASN A 119 -1.90 -7.59 -0.54
C ASN A 119 -2.97 -8.68 -0.84
N CYS A 120 -4.20 -8.27 -1.11
CA CYS A 120 -5.30 -9.18 -1.36
C CYS A 120 -5.25 -9.73 -2.79
N ILE A 121 -5.20 -11.06 -2.90
CA ILE A 121 -5.31 -11.80 -4.17
C ILE A 121 -6.60 -12.62 -4.26
N LEU A 122 -7.40 -12.64 -3.19
CA LEU A 122 -8.68 -13.34 -3.14
C LEU A 122 -9.78 -12.52 -3.83
N GLU A 123 -10.51 -13.19 -4.71
CA GLU A 123 -11.68 -12.60 -5.38
C GLU A 123 -12.98 -13.06 -4.70
N HIS A 124 -13.66 -12.10 -4.07
CA HIS A 124 -14.98 -12.33 -3.46
C HIS A 124 -15.73 -11.00 -3.36
N ASN A 125 -17.07 -11.03 -3.34
CA ASN A 125 -17.91 -9.83 -3.33
C ASN A 125 -17.82 -8.99 -2.05
N LYS A 126 -17.40 -9.57 -0.94
CA LYS A 126 -17.22 -8.89 0.35
C LYS A 126 -15.78 -8.45 0.61
N ILE A 127 -14.77 -8.91 -0.15
CA ILE A 127 -13.38 -8.50 0.05
C ILE A 127 -12.91 -7.57 -1.07
N HIS A 128 -12.11 -6.57 -0.72
CA HIS A 128 -11.60 -5.57 -1.63
C HIS A 128 -10.14 -5.27 -1.34
N GLN A 129 -9.35 -5.05 -2.37
CA GLN A 129 -7.97 -4.61 -2.23
C GLN A 129 -7.90 -3.25 -1.55
N LEU A 130 -6.94 -3.12 -0.64
CA LEU A 130 -6.59 -1.90 0.08
C LEU A 130 -5.13 -1.55 -0.19
N PRO A 131 -4.78 -0.28 -0.47
CA PRO A 131 -3.40 0.11 -0.73
C PRO A 131 -2.55 0.10 0.54
N ILE A 132 -1.26 -0.24 0.38
CA ILE A 132 -0.27 0.02 1.43
C ILE A 132 0.03 1.52 1.55
N GLY A 133 -0.01 2.25 0.42
CA GLY A 133 0.22 3.69 0.37
C GLY A 133 1.66 4.10 0.64
N ILE A 134 1.86 5.36 1.05
CA ILE A 134 3.19 5.94 1.30
C ILE A 134 3.78 5.39 2.60
N ASP A 135 5.08 5.09 2.58
CA ASP A 135 5.82 4.74 3.79
C ASP A 135 6.33 5.99 4.53
N TYR A 136 5.54 6.50 5.45
CA TYR A 136 6.01 7.56 6.35
C TYR A 136 6.65 7.00 7.63
N HIS A 137 6.30 5.78 8.01
CA HIS A 137 6.64 5.25 9.34
C HIS A 137 8.07 4.73 9.45
N THR A 138 8.65 4.16 8.39
CA THR A 138 9.99 3.57 8.47
C THR A 138 11.05 4.60 8.82
N ILE A 139 11.07 5.75 8.13
CA ILE A 139 12.03 6.81 8.44
C ILE A 139 11.72 7.51 9.76
N SER A 140 10.43 7.68 10.10
CA SER A 140 10.05 8.35 11.33
C SER A 140 10.39 7.54 12.59
N LYS A 141 10.44 6.21 12.48
CA LYS A 141 10.79 5.32 13.60
C LYS A 141 12.28 5.06 13.75
N ASP A 142 13.01 5.03 12.63
CA ASP A 142 14.44 4.75 12.63
C ASP A 142 15.21 5.93 12.02
N PRO A 143 15.67 6.85 12.85
CA PRO A 143 16.42 8.02 12.38
C PRO A 143 17.77 7.65 11.75
N ASN A 144 18.26 6.44 11.91
CA ASN A 144 19.55 5.99 11.39
C ASN A 144 19.44 5.31 10.02
N LYS A 145 18.24 5.18 9.46
CA LYS A 145 18.09 4.63 8.10
C LYS A 145 18.85 5.48 7.07
N PHE A 146 19.67 4.83 6.25
CA PHE A 146 20.57 5.47 5.28
C PHE A 146 19.87 6.29 4.19
N TRP A 147 18.58 6.03 3.94
CA TRP A 147 17.77 6.80 2.99
C TRP A 147 17.08 8.03 3.61
N ARG A 148 17.40 8.33 4.86
CA ARG A 148 16.93 9.54 5.55
C ARG A 148 17.65 10.77 5.00
N ASP A 149 16.95 11.90 4.93
CA ASP A 149 17.58 13.20 4.71
C ASP A 149 18.37 13.63 5.93
N SER A 150 19.69 13.75 5.77
CA SER A 150 20.60 14.18 6.84
C SER A 150 20.44 15.66 7.23
N GLU A 151 19.76 16.46 6.40
CA GLU A 151 19.67 17.91 6.59
C GLU A 151 18.56 18.36 7.54
N ALA A 152 17.70 17.46 7.99
CA ALA A 152 16.55 17.84 8.79
C ALA A 152 16.43 17.03 10.08
N ASN A 153 16.70 17.65 11.21
CA ASN A 153 16.29 17.13 12.52
C ASN A 153 14.77 16.92 12.63
N GLU A 154 13.98 17.58 11.78
CA GLU A 154 12.53 17.42 11.63
C GLU A 154 12.15 16.49 10.46
N GLY A 155 13.09 16.09 9.62
CA GLY A 155 12.86 15.44 8.32
C GLY A 155 12.34 14.02 8.36
N SER A 156 12.16 13.45 9.54
CA SER A 156 11.64 12.09 9.71
C SER A 156 10.14 12.04 9.99
N SER A 157 9.50 13.13 10.38
CA SER A 157 8.07 13.09 10.71
C SER A 157 7.20 12.85 9.47
N PRO A 158 6.08 12.12 9.59
CA PRO A 158 5.15 11.93 8.48
C PRO A 158 4.70 13.23 7.83
N LYS A 159 4.47 14.27 8.63
CA LYS A 159 4.06 15.61 8.17
C LYS A 159 5.12 16.27 7.29
N PHE A 160 6.39 16.16 7.68
CA PHE A 160 7.49 16.74 6.91
C PHE A 160 7.71 16.00 5.59
N GLN A 161 7.73 14.67 5.62
CA GLN A 161 7.84 13.84 4.42
C GLN A 161 6.70 14.16 3.42
N GLU A 162 5.49 14.29 3.92
CA GLU A 162 4.33 14.64 3.09
C GLU A 162 4.44 16.07 2.51
N MET A 163 4.96 17.01 3.28
CA MET A 163 5.20 18.38 2.81
C MET A 163 6.18 18.39 1.64
N ILE A 164 7.30 17.66 1.74
CA ILE A 164 8.27 17.52 0.65
C ILE A 164 7.61 16.92 -0.59
N LEU A 165 6.88 15.81 -0.42
CA LEU A 165 6.19 15.14 -1.52
C LEU A 165 5.20 16.09 -2.23
N LYS A 166 4.43 16.86 -1.45
CA LYS A 166 3.51 17.88 -1.98
C LYS A 166 4.24 18.99 -2.74
N ASN A 167 5.40 19.43 -2.26
CA ASN A 167 6.18 20.47 -2.93
C ASN A 167 6.75 19.98 -4.26
N ILE A 168 7.34 18.78 -4.29
CA ILE A 168 7.80 18.16 -5.55
C ILE A 168 6.63 18.03 -6.53
N ARG A 169 5.47 17.60 -6.05
CA ARG A 169 4.27 17.44 -6.88
C ARG A 169 3.79 18.74 -7.52
N LYS A 170 3.93 19.88 -6.85
CA LYS A 170 3.51 21.19 -7.40
C LYS A 170 4.32 21.59 -8.63
N GLU A 171 5.59 21.18 -8.70
CA GLU A 171 6.55 21.57 -9.73
C GLU A 171 6.66 20.52 -10.85
N MET A 172 6.01 19.36 -10.70
CA MET A 172 6.14 18.27 -11.66
C MET A 172 5.46 18.60 -13.00
N ILE A 173 6.15 18.28 -14.08
CA ILE A 173 5.58 18.29 -15.42
C ILE A 173 4.79 16.99 -15.70
N PRO A 174 3.81 17.00 -16.62
CA PRO A 174 3.09 15.81 -16.99
C PRO A 174 4.01 14.69 -17.50
N PHE A 175 3.71 13.43 -17.13
CA PHE A 175 4.54 12.27 -17.47
C PHE A 175 4.88 12.17 -18.97
N TYR A 176 3.96 12.53 -19.86
CA TYR A 176 4.16 12.47 -21.32
C TYR A 176 5.09 13.56 -21.88
N LYS A 177 5.60 14.46 -21.03
CA LYS A 177 6.61 15.49 -21.36
C LYS A 177 7.98 15.20 -20.71
N ARG A 178 8.10 14.08 -20.00
CA ARG A 178 9.32 13.64 -19.30
C ARG A 178 10.17 12.77 -20.19
N ILE A 179 11.35 12.37 -19.70
CA ILE A 179 12.22 11.41 -20.35
C ILE A 179 11.46 10.08 -20.49
N PRO A 180 11.21 9.57 -21.70
CA PRO A 180 10.38 8.38 -21.93
C PRO A 180 11.16 7.08 -21.69
N LYS A 181 11.87 7.00 -20.56
CA LYS A 181 12.62 5.85 -20.09
C LYS A 181 12.09 5.36 -18.76
N ILE A 182 12.55 4.19 -18.37
CA ILE A 182 12.20 3.53 -17.12
C ILE A 182 13.28 3.85 -16.09
N PHE A 183 12.95 4.69 -15.13
CA PHE A 183 13.85 4.96 -14.01
C PHE A 183 13.92 3.77 -13.07
N VAL A 184 15.14 3.38 -12.69
CA VAL A 184 15.40 2.27 -11.77
C VAL A 184 16.24 2.77 -10.60
N HIS A 185 15.67 2.68 -9.41
CA HIS A 185 16.37 2.86 -8.14
C HIS A 185 15.80 1.87 -7.13
N MET A 186 16.56 0.85 -6.79
CA MET A 186 16.10 -0.21 -5.89
C MET A 186 17.25 -0.75 -5.03
N THR A 187 16.88 -1.37 -3.91
CA THR A 187 17.80 -2.21 -3.15
C THR A 187 18.03 -3.53 -3.90
N ASN A 188 19.28 -4.00 -3.89
CA ASN A 188 19.70 -5.22 -4.59
C ASN A 188 19.17 -6.45 -3.86
N TYR A 189 17.97 -6.89 -4.22
CA TYR A 189 17.45 -8.22 -3.91
C TYR A 189 17.48 -9.07 -5.17
N THR A 190 17.89 -10.33 -5.07
CA THR A 190 18.06 -11.24 -6.21
C THR A 190 16.83 -11.28 -7.11
N HIS A 191 15.64 -11.47 -6.56
CA HIS A 191 14.40 -11.54 -7.34
C HIS A 191 14.09 -10.26 -8.12
N ARG A 192 14.43 -9.07 -7.59
CA ARG A 192 14.24 -7.80 -8.30
C ARG A 192 15.23 -7.61 -9.43
N GLN A 193 16.43 -8.13 -9.25
CA GLN A 193 17.43 -8.11 -10.31
C GLN A 193 17.05 -9.07 -11.44
N ASP A 194 16.53 -10.25 -11.11
CA ASP A 194 16.04 -11.21 -12.11
C ASP A 194 14.88 -10.59 -12.92
N ASP A 195 13.92 -9.95 -12.26
CA ASP A 195 12.84 -9.22 -12.92
C ASP A 195 13.35 -8.06 -13.80
N LEU A 196 14.34 -7.30 -13.32
CA LEU A 196 14.93 -6.19 -14.08
C LEU A 196 15.65 -6.68 -15.33
N ASN A 197 16.34 -7.82 -15.26
CA ASN A 197 17.08 -8.41 -16.37
C ASN A 197 16.17 -8.83 -17.54
N LEU A 198 14.85 -8.97 -17.30
CA LEU A 198 13.87 -9.26 -18.34
C LEU A 198 13.51 -8.03 -19.19
N ILE A 199 13.83 -6.82 -18.73
CA ILE A 199 13.55 -5.58 -19.46
C ILE A 199 14.73 -5.22 -20.36
N PRO A 200 14.52 -4.84 -21.64
CA PRO A 200 15.58 -4.38 -22.53
C PRO A 200 16.38 -3.22 -21.91
N GLN A 201 17.70 -3.35 -21.87
CA GLN A 201 18.58 -2.41 -21.15
C GLN A 201 18.55 -0.99 -21.73
N GLU A 202 18.31 -0.85 -23.02
CA GLU A 202 18.18 0.45 -23.70
C GLU A 202 16.97 1.26 -23.24
N LEU A 203 15.97 0.63 -22.61
CA LEU A 203 14.79 1.28 -22.07
C LEU A 203 14.99 1.82 -20.65
N ILE A 204 16.06 1.39 -20.00
CA ILE A 204 16.30 1.59 -18.56
C ILE A 204 17.28 2.74 -18.34
N GLU A 205 17.07 3.49 -17.26
CA GLU A 205 18.04 4.41 -16.68
C GLU A 205 18.25 4.04 -15.21
N ILE A 206 19.42 3.50 -14.90
CA ILE A 206 19.74 2.98 -13.56
C ILE A 206 20.45 4.07 -12.75
N ASN A 207 19.91 4.40 -11.59
CA ASN A 207 20.62 5.14 -10.56
C ASN A 207 20.94 4.19 -9.40
N SER A 208 22.20 3.75 -9.33
CA SER A 208 22.71 2.83 -8.31
C SER A 208 23.24 3.52 -7.06
N ASN A 209 23.29 4.84 -7.04
CA ASN A 209 23.80 5.58 -5.90
C ASN A 209 22.86 5.49 -4.71
N THR A 210 23.40 5.15 -3.55
CA THR A 210 22.66 5.29 -2.30
C THR A 210 22.42 6.77 -2.03
N MET A 211 21.15 7.15 -1.97
CA MET A 211 20.78 8.55 -1.75
C MET A 211 19.54 8.66 -0.84
N PRO A 212 19.37 9.80 -0.17
CA PRO A 212 18.17 10.09 0.60
C PRO A 212 16.90 9.99 -0.25
N ARG A 213 15.80 9.59 0.38
CA ARG A 213 14.49 9.41 -0.28
C ARG A 213 14.05 10.65 -1.05
N THR A 214 14.24 11.83 -0.49
CA THR A 214 13.84 13.08 -1.14
C THR A 214 14.61 13.35 -2.42
N LYS A 215 15.89 12.97 -2.50
CA LYS A 215 16.67 13.04 -3.74
C LYS A 215 16.15 12.02 -4.76
N VAL A 216 15.84 10.79 -4.33
CA VAL A 216 15.24 9.79 -5.20
C VAL A 216 13.91 10.29 -5.76
N TRP A 217 13.06 10.90 -4.96
CA TRP A 217 11.79 11.47 -5.43
C TRP A 217 11.98 12.59 -6.46
N LYS A 218 13.00 13.45 -6.28
CA LYS A 218 13.35 14.52 -7.24
C LYS A 218 13.90 13.96 -8.56
N GLU A 219 14.59 12.83 -8.52
CA GLU A 219 15.04 12.14 -9.73
C GLU A 219 13.88 11.49 -10.48
N MET A 220 13.00 10.79 -9.77
CA MET A 220 11.85 10.08 -10.35
C MET A 220 10.97 10.97 -11.22
N VAL A 221 10.77 12.24 -10.85
CA VAL A 221 9.87 13.15 -11.59
C VAL A 221 10.41 13.57 -12.96
N ASN A 222 11.66 13.23 -13.29
CA ASN A 222 12.24 13.48 -14.59
C ASN A 222 11.83 12.43 -15.64
N TYR A 223 11.35 11.25 -15.21
CA TYR A 223 11.06 10.12 -16.08
C TYR A 223 9.57 9.84 -16.19
N SER A 224 9.14 9.35 -17.36
CA SER A 224 7.76 8.96 -17.62
C SER A 224 7.38 7.70 -16.85
N PHE A 225 8.29 6.73 -16.82
CA PHE A 225 8.09 5.43 -16.20
C PHE A 225 9.09 5.17 -15.08
N ALA A 226 8.74 4.28 -14.18
CA ALA A 226 9.69 3.71 -13.24
C ALA A 226 9.41 2.24 -12.98
N PHE A 227 10.49 1.47 -12.84
CA PHE A 227 10.44 0.07 -12.45
C PHE A 227 10.01 -0.04 -10.99
N SER A 228 8.95 -0.78 -10.76
CA SER A 228 8.37 -0.93 -9.43
C SER A 228 8.02 -2.39 -9.16
N PRO A 229 9.03 -3.25 -8.97
CA PRO A 229 8.82 -4.67 -8.71
C PRO A 229 8.20 -4.89 -7.34
N TRP A 230 7.70 -6.10 -7.13
CA TRP A 230 7.24 -6.53 -5.83
C TRP A 230 8.31 -6.30 -4.76
N GLY A 231 7.85 -5.90 -3.58
CA GLY A 231 8.64 -5.87 -2.37
C GLY A 231 8.69 -7.25 -1.72
N ASN A 232 8.46 -7.28 -0.42
CA ASN A 232 8.16 -8.52 0.28
C ASN A 232 6.73 -8.97 0.00
N GLY A 233 5.82 -8.01 -0.23
CA GLY A 233 4.49 -8.24 -0.74
C GLY A 233 4.30 -7.68 -2.15
N PRO A 234 3.19 -8.03 -2.84
CA PRO A 234 2.92 -7.58 -4.20
C PRO A 234 2.57 -6.09 -4.30
N ASP A 235 1.86 -5.52 -3.33
CA ASP A 235 1.71 -4.08 -3.22
C ASP A 235 2.85 -3.49 -2.40
N CYS A 236 3.53 -2.50 -2.91
CA CYS A 236 4.63 -1.86 -2.20
C CYS A 236 4.52 -0.33 -2.22
N HIS A 237 5.14 0.29 -1.21
CA HIS A 237 5.12 1.76 -1.04
C HIS A 237 5.60 2.50 -2.28
N ARG A 238 6.54 1.94 -3.04
CA ARG A 238 7.08 2.51 -4.27
C ARG A 238 6.01 2.75 -5.34
N HIS A 239 5.02 1.88 -5.48
CA HIS A 239 3.90 2.08 -6.40
C HIS A 239 3.19 3.41 -6.11
N TRP A 240 2.91 3.67 -4.85
CA TRP A 240 2.17 4.84 -4.39
C TRP A 240 3.01 6.12 -4.40
N GLU A 241 4.31 6.03 -4.07
CA GLU A 241 5.26 7.14 -4.22
C GLU A 241 5.32 7.61 -5.68
N LEU A 242 5.50 6.69 -6.63
CA LEU A 242 5.55 6.99 -8.06
C LEU A 242 4.27 7.62 -8.57
N LEU A 243 3.12 7.10 -8.18
CA LEU A 243 1.82 7.67 -8.53
C LEU A 243 1.65 9.09 -7.96
N CYS A 244 2.05 9.32 -6.71
CA CYS A 244 2.06 10.67 -6.13
C CYS A 244 3.00 11.62 -6.85
N LEU A 245 4.11 11.13 -7.37
CA LEU A 245 5.10 11.90 -8.15
C LEU A 245 4.72 12.01 -9.64
N GLY A 246 3.57 11.44 -10.03
CA GLY A 246 3.09 11.49 -11.42
C GLY A 246 3.92 10.68 -12.41
N CYS A 247 4.72 9.71 -11.93
CA CYS A 247 5.35 8.69 -12.76
C CYS A 247 4.40 7.55 -13.01
N ILE A 248 4.56 6.85 -14.11
CA ILE A 248 3.85 5.61 -14.41
C ILE A 248 4.64 4.44 -13.82
N PRO A 249 4.23 3.83 -12.72
CA PRO A 249 4.88 2.62 -12.24
C PRO A 249 4.61 1.46 -13.18
N ILE A 250 5.67 0.69 -13.49
CA ILE A 250 5.56 -0.60 -14.19
C ILE A 250 5.56 -1.67 -13.11
N ILE A 251 4.46 -2.39 -12.99
CA ILE A 251 4.24 -3.40 -11.95
C ILE A 251 3.84 -4.75 -12.54
N LYS A 252 4.17 -5.83 -11.84
CA LYS A 252 3.66 -7.15 -12.15
C LYS A 252 2.24 -7.31 -11.58
N SER A 253 1.37 -7.94 -12.34
CA SER A 253 -0.02 -8.20 -11.97
C SER A 253 -0.14 -9.05 -10.71
N PHE A 254 -1.10 -8.70 -9.82
CA PHE A 254 -1.49 -9.52 -8.68
C PHE A 254 -2.98 -9.35 -8.34
N GLY A 255 -3.65 -10.45 -8.02
CA GLY A 255 -5.09 -10.43 -7.78
C GLY A 255 -5.85 -9.82 -8.98
N ASP A 256 -6.92 -9.10 -8.71
CA ASP A 256 -7.76 -8.48 -9.74
C ASP A 256 -7.31 -7.05 -10.16
N ASN A 257 -6.27 -6.54 -9.54
CA ASN A 257 -5.70 -5.19 -9.78
C ASN A 257 -6.72 -4.03 -9.70
N LYS A 258 -7.89 -4.24 -9.13
CA LYS A 258 -8.98 -3.23 -9.11
C LYS A 258 -8.61 -1.96 -8.38
N MET A 259 -7.70 -2.03 -7.40
CA MET A 259 -7.26 -0.82 -6.70
C MET A 259 -6.53 0.16 -7.64
N PHE A 260 -5.86 -0.33 -8.68
CA PHE A 260 -5.16 0.49 -9.67
C PHE A 260 -6.04 0.93 -10.84
N LYS A 261 -7.26 0.41 -10.98
CA LYS A 261 -8.18 0.80 -12.05
C LYS A 261 -8.37 2.32 -12.07
N ASN A 262 -8.22 2.93 -13.23
CA ASN A 262 -8.27 4.39 -13.44
C ASN A 262 -7.14 5.16 -12.71
N LEU A 263 -6.00 4.52 -12.48
CA LEU A 263 -4.72 5.17 -12.15
C LEU A 263 -3.73 4.95 -13.30
N PRO A 264 -2.75 5.83 -13.50
CA PRO A 264 -1.72 5.67 -14.54
C PRO A 264 -0.68 4.63 -14.12
N VAL A 265 -1.03 3.35 -14.20
CA VAL A 265 -0.17 2.21 -13.86
C VAL A 265 -0.06 1.31 -15.08
N LEU A 266 1.15 0.98 -15.49
CA LEU A 266 1.40 -0.04 -16.50
C LEU A 266 1.53 -1.40 -15.80
N ILE A 267 0.49 -2.23 -15.97
CA ILE A 267 0.44 -3.57 -15.37
C ILE A 267 0.81 -4.59 -16.44
N VAL A 268 1.85 -5.38 -16.17
CA VAL A 268 2.33 -6.44 -17.05
C VAL A 268 2.15 -7.81 -16.38
N LYS A 269 2.07 -8.86 -17.17
CA LYS A 269 2.08 -10.23 -16.64
C LYS A 269 3.50 -10.61 -16.24
N GLU A 270 4.44 -10.38 -17.15
CA GLU A 270 5.88 -10.57 -16.94
C GLU A 270 6.64 -9.33 -17.40
N TYR A 271 7.79 -9.05 -16.80
CA TYR A 271 8.59 -7.88 -17.18
C TYR A 271 9.20 -8.02 -18.59
N SER A 272 9.29 -9.24 -19.13
CA SER A 272 9.63 -9.48 -20.55
C SER A 272 8.60 -8.92 -21.55
N ASP A 273 7.38 -8.60 -21.09
CA ASP A 273 6.36 -7.96 -21.92
C ASP A 273 6.68 -6.48 -22.20
N VAL A 274 7.63 -5.89 -21.47
CA VAL A 274 7.98 -4.47 -21.57
C VAL A 274 8.83 -4.24 -22.81
N THR A 275 8.28 -3.52 -23.78
CA THR A 275 8.92 -3.17 -25.05
C THR A 275 8.81 -1.66 -25.30
N GLN A 276 9.62 -1.10 -26.19
CA GLN A 276 9.48 0.30 -26.61
C GLN A 276 8.07 0.59 -27.15
N GLU A 277 7.53 -0.31 -27.96
CA GLU A 277 6.17 -0.17 -28.51
C GLU A 277 5.11 -0.09 -27.39
N LEU A 278 5.22 -0.93 -26.36
CA LEU A 278 4.30 -0.89 -25.21
C LEU A 278 4.41 0.43 -24.45
N LEU A 279 5.61 0.95 -24.24
CA LEU A 279 5.83 2.24 -23.57
C LEU A 279 5.22 3.39 -24.39
N ASP A 280 5.46 3.46 -25.69
CA ASP A 280 4.95 4.51 -26.57
C ASP A 280 3.43 4.47 -26.66
N LYS A 281 2.85 3.28 -26.79
CA LYS A 281 1.41 3.06 -26.76
C LYS A 281 0.80 3.51 -25.43
N THR A 282 1.46 3.17 -24.31
CA THR A 282 1.01 3.57 -22.97
C THR A 282 0.99 5.08 -22.82
N LEU A 283 2.06 5.78 -23.22
CA LEU A 283 2.12 7.25 -23.18
C LEU A 283 1.02 7.88 -24.01
N THR A 284 0.80 7.37 -25.22
CA THR A 284 -0.23 7.88 -26.14
C THR A 284 -1.62 7.71 -25.54
N GLN A 285 -1.92 6.54 -25.01
CA GLN A 285 -3.22 6.25 -24.39
C GLN A 285 -3.43 7.05 -23.11
N PHE A 286 -2.45 7.06 -22.20
CA PHE A 286 -2.59 7.70 -20.90
C PHE A 286 -2.65 9.22 -20.99
N LYS A 287 -2.05 9.81 -22.01
CA LYS A 287 -2.13 11.26 -22.27
C LYS A 287 -3.55 11.78 -22.39
N VAL A 288 -4.47 10.97 -22.91
CA VAL A 288 -5.86 11.36 -23.17
C VAL A 288 -6.86 10.77 -22.16
N MET A 289 -6.40 9.94 -21.25
CA MET A 289 -7.24 9.32 -20.22
C MET A 289 -7.46 10.24 -19.02
N ASN A 290 -8.65 10.17 -18.45
CA ASN A 290 -8.95 10.77 -17.15
C ASN A 290 -8.70 9.78 -16.03
N PHE A 291 -7.76 10.11 -15.15
CA PHE A 291 -7.40 9.29 -14.01
C PHE A 291 -8.07 9.75 -12.72
N ASN A 292 -8.40 8.79 -11.86
CA ASN A 292 -8.99 9.08 -10.55
C ASN A 292 -7.90 9.21 -9.46
N TYR A 293 -7.24 10.35 -9.44
CA TYR A 293 -6.21 10.64 -8.43
C TYR A 293 -6.74 10.75 -6.99
N ASN A 294 -8.05 10.76 -6.76
CA ASN A 294 -8.61 10.67 -5.40
C ASN A 294 -8.19 9.38 -4.71
N LYS A 295 -7.89 8.32 -5.46
CA LYS A 295 -7.35 7.06 -4.92
C LYS A 295 -5.97 7.21 -4.24
N LEU A 296 -5.25 8.31 -4.46
CA LEU A 296 -4.01 8.61 -3.74
C LEU A 296 -4.28 9.23 -2.36
N LEU A 297 -5.52 9.66 -2.09
CA LEU A 297 -5.89 10.36 -0.87
C LEU A 297 -6.35 9.38 0.19
N LEU A 298 -5.95 9.62 1.43
CA LEU A 298 -6.40 8.84 2.59
C LEU A 298 -7.93 8.80 2.67
N ARG A 299 -8.58 9.96 2.57
CA ARG A 299 -10.03 10.09 2.70
C ARG A 299 -10.81 9.18 1.75
N TYR A 300 -10.34 9.03 0.50
CA TYR A 300 -11.02 8.16 -0.48
C TYR A 300 -11.18 6.72 0.02
N TRP A 301 -10.23 6.23 0.80
CA TRP A 301 -10.25 4.86 1.34
C TRP A 301 -10.99 4.78 2.66
N VAL A 302 -10.77 5.76 3.54
CA VAL A 302 -11.43 5.84 4.85
C VAL A 302 -12.95 5.95 4.69
N ASP A 303 -13.44 6.76 3.76
CA ASP A 303 -14.88 6.92 3.48
C ASP A 303 -15.58 5.61 3.07
N LYS A 304 -14.83 4.56 2.73
CA LYS A 304 -15.40 3.25 2.36
C LYS A 304 -15.77 2.37 3.56
N PHE A 305 -15.14 2.59 4.69
CA PHE A 305 -15.32 1.79 5.90
C PHE A 305 -15.61 2.63 7.16
N SER A 306 -15.67 3.94 7.03
CA SER A 306 -16.19 4.81 8.09
C SER A 306 -17.71 4.74 8.09
N SER A 307 -18.31 4.58 9.26
CA SER A 307 -19.73 4.79 9.40
C SER A 307 -20.05 6.23 9.03
N PRO A 308 -21.15 6.52 8.31
CA PRO A 308 -21.58 7.90 8.15
C PRO A 308 -21.77 8.49 9.55
N PRO A 309 -21.37 9.77 9.77
CA PRO A 309 -21.64 10.41 11.04
C PRO A 309 -23.14 10.28 11.33
N SER A 310 -23.47 9.77 12.51
CA SER A 310 -24.84 9.77 13.01
C SER A 310 -25.37 11.20 12.94
N LEU A 311 -26.41 11.40 12.13
CA LEU A 311 -27.12 12.66 12.00
C LEU A 311 -27.71 13.10 13.35
#